data_9052eabf4bd12a1e1ae43b8e0feccdd7
#
_entry.id   9052eabf4bd12a1e1ae43b8e0feccdd7
#
_cell.length_a   1.000
_cell.length_b   1.000
_cell.length_c   1.000
_cell.angle_alpha   90.00
_cell.angle_beta   90.00
_cell.angle_gamma   90.00
#
_symmetry.space_group_name_H-M   'P 1'
#
loop_
_entity.id
_entity.type
_entity.pdbx_description
1 polymer ?
#
loop_
_entity_poly.entity_id
_entity_poly.type
_entity_poly.pdbx_seq_one_letter_code
_entity_poly.pdbx_strand_id
1 'polypeptide(L)'
;MALRLSSSAFTGTASGSTPPPRPVISQSAVTFHDAMRKLWEDHITWTRNVIISFEVNVPDSSVTLPDLGAALERLFQNQVDIGDAIKPYYGNQRGDQLTALLHDHIAIAGEILQAVKVGDAAAYEDANARWYANAHDIAVFLSETLDPPLGSLAEMDAMMKDHLDATTEEVVARLNSNWTGDVAAYDKVHNQALQMADMLSNGIIANFPAKFRP
;
A
#
# COMPACT_ATOMS: atom_id res chain seq x y z
N MET A 1 -56.34 -58.42 -9.05
CA MET A 1 -56.25 -57.13 -9.74
C MET A 1 -54.86 -56.60 -9.55
N ALA A 2 -53.98 -56.82 -10.52
CA ALA A 2 -52.55 -56.51 -10.39
C ALA A 2 -52.25 -55.21 -11.18
N LEU A 3 -51.85 -54.16 -10.47
CA LEU A 3 -51.36 -52.92 -11.11
C LEU A 3 -49.96 -53.12 -11.66
N ARG A 4 -49.80 -52.89 -12.93
CA ARG A 4 -48.47 -52.77 -13.57
C ARG A 4 -48.00 -51.32 -13.49
N LEU A 5 -46.86 -51.08 -12.84
CA LEU A 5 -46.17 -49.81 -12.86
C LEU A 5 -45.25 -49.77 -14.08
N SER A 6 -45.51 -48.86 -15.01
CA SER A 6 -44.67 -48.59 -16.16
C SER A 6 -43.50 -47.69 -15.76
N SER A 7 -42.28 -48.17 -15.87
CA SER A 7 -41.07 -47.41 -15.63
C SER A 7 -40.68 -46.71 -16.94
N SER A 8 -40.84 -45.36 -16.98
CA SER A 8 -40.30 -44.52 -18.07
C SER A 8 -38.84 -44.18 -17.78
N ALA A 9 -37.93 -44.72 -18.55
CA ALA A 9 -36.53 -44.38 -18.52
C ALA A 9 -36.34 -42.99 -19.15
N PHE A 10 -35.89 -42.01 -18.37
CA PHE A 10 -35.54 -40.66 -18.80
C PHE A 10 -34.05 -40.75 -19.31
N THR A 11 -33.84 -40.82 -20.61
CA THR A 11 -32.52 -40.70 -21.21
C THR A 11 -32.22 -39.20 -21.42
N GLY A 12 -31.73 -38.57 -20.35
CA GLY A 12 -31.17 -37.22 -20.45
C GLY A 12 -29.76 -37.29 -21.02
N THR A 13 -29.57 -36.85 -22.26
CA THR A 13 -28.23 -36.58 -22.80
C THR A 13 -27.64 -35.37 -22.06
N ALA A 14 -26.73 -35.63 -21.15
CA ALA A 14 -25.93 -34.58 -20.54
C ALA A 14 -25.03 -33.95 -21.61
N SER A 15 -25.41 -32.74 -22.05
CA SER A 15 -24.55 -31.88 -22.89
C SER A 15 -23.36 -31.46 -22.01
N GLY A 16 -22.24 -32.11 -22.18
CA GLY A 16 -20.99 -31.80 -21.50
C GLY A 16 -20.43 -30.46 -22.00
N SER A 17 -20.87 -29.37 -21.42
CA SER A 17 -20.18 -28.10 -21.59
C SER A 17 -18.87 -28.19 -20.79
N THR A 18 -17.75 -28.29 -21.48
CA THR A 18 -16.42 -28.07 -20.87
C THR A 18 -16.40 -26.72 -20.21
N PRO A 19 -16.04 -26.64 -18.93
CA PRO A 19 -15.91 -25.33 -18.27
C PRO A 19 -14.90 -24.46 -19.03
N PRO A 20 -15.12 -23.14 -19.14
CA PRO A 20 -14.17 -22.26 -19.82
C PRO A 20 -12.78 -22.44 -19.19
N PRO A 21 -11.71 -22.41 -20.00
CA PRO A 21 -10.36 -22.52 -19.48
C PRO A 21 -10.14 -21.45 -18.43
N ARG A 22 -9.58 -21.82 -17.28
CA ARG A 22 -9.20 -20.84 -16.26
C ARG A 22 -8.24 -19.84 -16.88
N PRO A 23 -8.39 -18.53 -16.61
CA PRO A 23 -7.43 -17.55 -17.10
C PRO A 23 -6.03 -17.94 -16.58
N VAL A 24 -5.12 -18.16 -17.50
CA VAL A 24 -3.72 -18.45 -17.19
C VAL A 24 -3.09 -17.11 -16.84
N ILE A 25 -2.75 -16.92 -15.55
CA ILE A 25 -1.98 -15.76 -15.12
C ILE A 25 -0.58 -15.90 -15.72
N SER A 26 -0.12 -14.90 -16.45
CA SER A 26 1.22 -14.95 -17.07
C SER A 26 2.31 -14.85 -16.02
N GLN A 27 3.48 -15.44 -16.29
CA GLN A 27 4.65 -15.34 -15.40
C GLN A 27 5.09 -13.87 -15.21
N SER A 28 4.97 -13.02 -16.24
CA SER A 28 5.29 -11.59 -16.17
C SER A 28 4.36 -10.84 -15.23
N ALA A 29 3.06 -11.18 -15.21
CA ALA A 29 2.11 -10.58 -14.26
C ALA A 29 2.43 -11.00 -12.82
N VAL A 30 2.74 -12.26 -12.56
CA VAL A 30 3.16 -12.73 -11.22
C VAL A 30 4.42 -12.01 -10.77
N THR A 31 5.44 -11.97 -11.65
CA THR A 31 6.71 -11.30 -11.31
C THR A 31 6.52 -9.81 -10.98
N PHE A 32 5.67 -9.10 -11.73
CA PHE A 32 5.37 -7.70 -11.46
C PHE A 32 4.59 -7.53 -10.15
N HIS A 33 3.57 -8.36 -9.91
CA HIS A 33 2.81 -8.34 -8.68
C HIS A 33 3.70 -8.56 -7.45
N ASP A 34 4.58 -9.58 -7.50
CA ASP A 34 5.52 -9.86 -6.41
C ASP A 34 6.52 -8.71 -6.19
N ALA A 35 6.99 -8.08 -7.28
CA ALA A 35 7.87 -6.90 -7.20
C ALA A 35 7.15 -5.72 -6.53
N MET A 36 5.89 -5.46 -6.88
CA MET A 36 5.08 -4.42 -6.23
C MET A 36 4.88 -4.71 -4.74
N ARG A 37 4.54 -5.93 -4.37
CA ARG A 37 4.42 -6.33 -2.95
C ARG A 37 5.72 -6.08 -2.19
N LYS A 38 6.87 -6.47 -2.79
CA LYS A 38 8.17 -6.21 -2.17
C LYS A 38 8.43 -4.71 -1.94
N LEU A 39 8.09 -3.84 -2.90
CA LEU A 39 8.27 -2.39 -2.76
C LEU A 39 7.44 -1.81 -1.61
N TRP A 40 6.20 -2.23 -1.46
CA TRP A 40 5.31 -1.76 -0.40
C TRP A 40 5.65 -2.40 0.96
N GLU A 41 6.13 -3.63 0.99
CA GLU A 41 6.68 -4.25 2.19
C GLU A 41 7.96 -3.54 2.64
N ASP A 42 8.88 -3.22 1.71
CA ASP A 42 10.06 -2.40 1.99
C ASP A 42 9.66 -1.02 2.53
N HIS A 43 8.61 -0.38 1.98
CA HIS A 43 8.10 0.90 2.46
C HIS A 43 7.73 0.84 3.95
N ILE A 44 6.89 -0.10 4.34
CA ILE A 44 6.45 -0.25 5.74
C ILE A 44 7.59 -0.69 6.65
N THR A 45 8.46 -1.58 6.19
CA THR A 45 9.62 -2.03 6.98
C THR A 45 10.57 -0.87 7.28
N TRP A 46 10.88 -0.02 6.29
CA TRP A 46 11.77 1.12 6.50
C TRP A 46 11.08 2.25 7.26
N THR A 47 9.77 2.45 7.10
CA THR A 47 8.98 3.36 7.95
C THR A 47 9.08 2.93 9.42
N ARG A 48 8.87 1.65 9.73
CA ARG A 48 9.04 1.12 11.08
C ARG A 48 10.45 1.35 11.62
N ASN A 49 11.48 1.09 10.82
CA ASN A 49 12.86 1.32 11.24
C ASN A 49 13.12 2.79 11.57
N VAL A 50 12.58 3.71 10.76
CA VAL A 50 12.65 5.16 11.03
C VAL A 50 11.94 5.50 12.35
N ILE A 51 10.72 5.01 12.57
CA ILE A 51 9.97 5.22 13.81
C ILE A 51 10.78 4.70 15.01
N ILE A 52 11.35 3.50 14.93
CA ILE A 52 12.16 2.90 16.00
C ILE A 52 13.41 3.74 16.29
N SER A 53 14.13 4.16 15.22
CA SER A 53 15.38 4.90 15.37
C SER A 53 15.16 6.35 15.81
N PHE A 54 13.99 6.93 15.47
CA PHE A 54 13.59 8.24 15.92
C PHE A 54 13.15 8.25 17.39
N GLU A 55 12.45 7.20 17.82
CA GLU A 55 11.84 7.02 19.11
C GLU A 55 12.78 6.28 20.08
N VAL A 56 13.87 6.93 20.49
CA VAL A 56 14.63 6.40 21.63
C VAL A 56 13.95 6.84 22.92
N ASN A 57 13.47 5.86 23.66
CA ASN A 57 12.82 6.04 24.96
C ASN A 57 13.87 6.39 26.05
N VAL A 58 14.51 7.54 25.88
CA VAL A 58 15.43 8.13 26.85
C VAL A 58 14.82 9.46 27.36
N PRO A 59 15.12 9.87 28.62
CA PRO A 59 14.61 11.10 29.18
C PRO A 59 15.00 12.36 28.38
N ASP A 60 16.04 12.27 27.54
CA ASP A 60 16.47 13.34 26.65
C ASP A 60 15.86 13.16 25.26
N SER A 61 14.83 13.98 24.97
CA SER A 61 14.12 13.98 23.68
C SER A 61 14.99 14.36 22.47
N SER A 62 16.22 14.79 22.67
CA SER A 62 17.17 15.13 21.59
C SER A 62 17.87 13.89 21.02
N VAL A 63 17.81 12.75 21.69
CA VAL A 63 18.53 11.53 21.29
C VAL A 63 17.73 10.72 20.28
N THR A 64 18.38 10.33 19.18
CA THR A 64 17.92 9.35 18.20
C THR A 64 18.95 8.23 18.11
N LEU A 65 18.58 7.05 17.55
CA LEU A 65 19.57 6.03 17.25
C LEU A 65 20.50 6.50 16.11
N PRO A 66 21.76 6.07 16.10
CA PRO A 66 22.76 6.53 15.12
C PRO A 66 22.47 6.10 13.68
N ASP A 67 21.59 5.13 13.48
CA ASP A 67 21.17 4.61 12.17
C ASP A 67 19.98 5.36 11.55
N LEU A 68 19.36 6.32 12.26
CA LEU A 68 18.21 7.08 11.76
C LEU A 68 18.47 7.69 10.37
N GLY A 69 19.63 8.31 10.16
CA GLY A 69 19.98 8.92 8.88
C GLY A 69 19.99 7.90 7.74
N ALA A 70 20.61 6.74 7.96
CA ALA A 70 20.66 5.66 6.96
C ALA A 70 19.26 5.04 6.71
N ALA A 71 18.44 4.88 7.74
CA ALA A 71 17.08 4.37 7.61
C ALA A 71 16.20 5.34 6.78
N LEU A 72 16.29 6.64 7.05
CA LEU A 72 15.60 7.68 6.29
C LEU A 72 16.04 7.72 4.82
N GLU A 73 17.35 7.69 4.56
CA GLU A 73 17.89 7.67 3.20
C GLU A 73 17.36 6.46 2.41
N ARG A 74 17.34 5.27 3.05
CA ARG A 74 16.79 4.07 2.42
C ARG A 74 15.28 4.16 2.21
N LEU A 75 14.53 4.77 3.12
CA LEU A 75 13.10 5.00 2.95
C LEU A 75 12.83 5.96 1.78
N PHE A 76 13.58 7.06 1.67
CA PHE A 76 13.48 7.96 0.51
C PHE A 76 13.83 7.28 -0.80
N GLN A 77 14.85 6.43 -0.83
CA GLN A 77 15.16 5.63 -2.02
C GLN A 77 14.00 4.70 -2.41
N ASN A 78 13.28 4.15 -1.45
CA ASN A 78 12.10 3.33 -1.73
C ASN A 78 11.00 4.13 -2.46
N GLN A 79 10.83 5.43 -2.19
CA GLN A 79 9.87 6.27 -2.92
C GLN A 79 10.28 6.42 -4.40
N VAL A 80 11.56 6.50 -4.68
CA VAL A 80 12.10 6.49 -6.05
C VAL A 80 11.82 5.13 -6.71
N ASP A 81 12.09 4.04 -6.00
CA ASP A 81 11.88 2.67 -6.49
C ASP A 81 10.40 2.43 -6.85
N ILE A 82 9.45 2.94 -6.03
CA ILE A 82 7.99 2.85 -6.29
C ILE A 82 7.61 3.68 -7.53
N GLY A 83 8.09 4.92 -7.65
CA GLY A 83 7.85 5.74 -8.82
C GLY A 83 8.41 5.13 -10.10
N ASP A 84 9.60 4.54 -10.03
CA ASP A 84 10.23 3.86 -11.15
C ASP A 84 9.46 2.62 -11.61
N ALA A 85 8.80 1.92 -10.68
CA ALA A 85 8.02 0.72 -10.99
C ALA A 85 6.84 0.99 -11.93
N ILE A 86 6.27 2.21 -11.93
CA ILE A 86 5.16 2.57 -12.81
C ILE A 86 5.61 3.17 -14.16
N LYS A 87 6.88 3.62 -14.29
CA LYS A 87 7.41 4.26 -15.51
C LYS A 87 7.23 3.42 -16.78
N PRO A 88 7.40 2.10 -16.77
CA PRO A 88 7.18 1.27 -17.97
C PRO A 88 5.75 1.32 -18.52
N TYR A 89 4.79 1.73 -17.70
CA TYR A 89 3.35 1.75 -18.00
C TYR A 89 2.85 3.17 -18.28
N TYR A 90 3.18 4.12 -17.42
CA TYR A 90 2.67 5.49 -17.45
C TYR A 90 3.69 6.54 -17.93
N GLY A 91 4.93 6.11 -18.20
CA GLY A 91 6.03 6.98 -18.64
C GLY A 91 6.75 7.69 -17.50
N ASN A 92 7.92 8.26 -17.84
CA ASN A 92 8.83 8.83 -16.85
C ASN A 92 8.19 9.97 -16.06
N GLN A 93 7.47 10.88 -16.74
CA GLN A 93 6.85 12.03 -16.08
C GLN A 93 5.90 11.63 -14.95
N ARG A 94 5.09 10.59 -15.15
CA ARG A 94 4.17 10.10 -14.12
C ARG A 94 4.90 9.39 -12.98
N GLY A 95 5.91 8.60 -13.31
CA GLY A 95 6.75 7.99 -12.28
C GLY A 95 7.45 9.03 -11.40
N ASP A 96 8.05 10.07 -12.01
CA ASP A 96 8.70 11.16 -11.28
C ASP A 96 7.71 11.98 -10.43
N GLN A 97 6.49 12.18 -10.93
CA GLN A 97 5.42 12.85 -10.17
C GLN A 97 4.99 12.02 -8.95
N LEU A 98 4.84 10.70 -9.09
CA LEU A 98 4.56 9.82 -7.96
C LEU A 98 5.69 9.84 -6.94
N THR A 99 6.95 9.76 -7.40
CA THR A 99 8.12 9.89 -6.52
C THR A 99 8.07 11.18 -5.69
N ALA A 100 7.75 12.32 -6.31
CA ALA A 100 7.66 13.60 -5.61
C ALA A 100 6.56 13.59 -4.53
N LEU A 101 5.36 13.12 -4.86
CA LEU A 101 4.25 13.01 -3.90
C LEU A 101 4.60 12.10 -2.71
N LEU A 102 5.22 10.96 -2.97
CA LEU A 102 5.63 10.03 -1.93
C LEU A 102 6.80 10.56 -1.10
N HIS A 103 7.72 11.32 -1.71
CA HIS A 103 8.80 11.99 -0.99
C HIS A 103 8.26 13.02 0.01
N ASP A 104 7.31 13.86 -0.43
CA ASP A 104 6.63 14.83 0.44
C ASP A 104 5.87 14.11 1.56
N HIS A 105 5.24 12.97 1.26
CA HIS A 105 4.55 12.13 2.23
C HIS A 105 5.46 11.73 3.39
N ILE A 106 6.66 11.25 3.10
CA ILE A 106 7.64 10.84 4.11
C ILE A 106 8.22 12.04 4.85
N ALA A 107 8.48 13.15 4.15
CA ALA A 107 9.01 14.37 4.78
C ALA A 107 8.04 14.93 5.82
N ILE A 108 6.73 15.02 5.48
CA ILE A 108 5.70 15.50 6.39
C ILE A 108 5.51 14.54 7.58
N ALA A 109 5.56 13.22 7.36
CA ALA A 109 5.53 12.25 8.45
C ALA A 109 6.71 12.45 9.43
N GLY A 110 7.90 12.80 8.93
CA GLY A 110 9.03 13.19 9.77
C GLY A 110 8.77 14.44 10.64
N GLU A 111 8.06 15.43 10.08
CA GLU A 111 7.65 16.62 10.85
C GLU A 111 6.65 16.26 11.96
N ILE A 112 5.70 15.35 11.69
CA ILE A 112 4.78 14.82 12.69
C ILE A 112 5.54 14.16 13.84
N LEU A 113 6.49 13.26 13.53
CA LEU A 113 7.32 12.61 14.55
C LEU A 113 8.08 13.62 15.38
N GLN A 114 8.66 14.65 14.75
CA GLN A 114 9.39 15.72 15.47
C GLN A 114 8.46 16.53 16.38
N ALA A 115 7.29 16.94 15.88
CA ALA A 115 6.32 17.72 16.65
C ALA A 115 5.84 16.95 17.91
N VAL A 116 5.54 15.67 17.74
CA VAL A 116 5.15 14.80 18.86
C VAL A 116 6.29 14.65 19.86
N LYS A 117 7.51 14.43 19.39
CA LYS A 117 8.70 14.23 20.24
C LYS A 117 8.98 15.42 21.15
N VAL A 118 8.78 16.65 20.65
CA VAL A 118 9.01 17.87 21.43
C VAL A 118 7.75 18.40 22.14
N GLY A 119 6.59 17.76 21.93
CA GLY A 119 5.32 18.16 22.54
C GLY A 119 4.72 19.43 21.93
N ASP A 120 5.05 19.76 20.66
CA ASP A 120 4.50 20.91 19.95
C ASP A 120 3.18 20.56 19.28
N ALA A 121 2.07 20.81 19.99
CA ALA A 121 0.73 20.49 19.49
C ALA A 121 0.36 21.30 18.23
N ALA A 122 0.81 22.56 18.10
CA ALA A 122 0.49 23.38 16.94
C ALA A 122 1.21 22.88 15.68
N ALA A 123 2.49 22.53 15.80
CA ALA A 123 3.26 21.92 14.71
C ALA A 123 2.69 20.55 14.32
N TYR A 124 2.22 19.77 15.30
CA TYR A 124 1.55 18.49 15.03
C TYR A 124 0.27 18.68 14.22
N GLU A 125 -0.63 19.58 14.65
CA GLU A 125 -1.90 19.83 13.94
C GLU A 125 -1.66 20.29 12.50
N ASP A 126 -0.70 21.21 12.28
CA ASP A 126 -0.33 21.68 10.94
C ASP A 126 0.23 20.54 10.06
N ALA A 127 1.22 19.82 10.55
CA ALA A 127 1.84 18.72 9.80
C ALA A 127 0.83 17.60 9.51
N ASN A 128 -0.02 17.25 10.48
CA ASN A 128 -1.04 16.23 10.29
C ASN A 128 -2.07 16.65 9.22
N ALA A 129 -2.54 17.90 9.22
CA ALA A 129 -3.44 18.40 8.18
C ALA A 129 -2.80 18.34 6.79
N ARG A 130 -1.51 18.72 6.66
CA ARG A 130 -0.75 18.61 5.40
C ARG A 130 -0.54 17.16 4.97
N TRP A 131 -0.36 16.25 5.91
CA TRP A 131 -0.17 14.82 5.61
C TRP A 131 -1.42 14.18 5.00
N TYR A 132 -2.61 14.49 5.56
CA TYR A 132 -3.88 14.06 4.97
C TYR A 132 -4.18 14.75 3.64
N ALA A 133 -3.79 16.01 3.46
CA ALA A 133 -3.90 16.69 2.16
C ALA A 133 -3.00 16.04 1.10
N ASN A 134 -1.74 15.72 1.44
CA ASN A 134 -0.85 14.98 0.55
C ASN A 134 -1.38 13.58 0.23
N ALA A 135 -1.98 12.88 1.19
CA ALA A 135 -2.63 11.58 0.95
C ALA A 135 -3.77 11.70 -0.08
N HIS A 136 -4.58 12.78 0.01
CA HIS A 136 -5.59 13.09 -0.99
C HIS A 136 -4.96 13.39 -2.37
N ASP A 137 -3.87 14.14 -2.43
CA ASP A 137 -3.17 14.42 -3.69
C ASP A 137 -2.63 13.12 -4.34
N ILE A 138 -2.15 12.16 -3.54
CA ILE A 138 -1.78 10.82 -4.01
C ILE A 138 -3.02 10.08 -4.56
N ALA A 139 -4.15 10.15 -3.86
CA ALA A 139 -5.39 9.52 -4.30
C ALA A 139 -5.88 10.12 -5.64
N VAL A 140 -5.85 11.44 -5.80
CA VAL A 140 -6.15 12.15 -7.07
C VAL A 140 -5.18 11.72 -8.17
N PHE A 141 -3.89 11.61 -7.85
CA PHE A 141 -2.91 11.15 -8.83
C PHE A 141 -3.24 9.75 -9.36
N LEU A 142 -3.54 8.79 -8.47
CA LEU A 142 -3.82 7.41 -8.83
C LEU A 142 -5.16 7.23 -9.58
N SER A 143 -6.16 8.08 -9.29
CA SER A 143 -7.54 7.94 -9.79
C SER A 143 -7.88 8.88 -10.96
N GLU A 144 -7.23 10.04 -11.08
CA GLU A 144 -7.59 11.06 -12.06
C GLU A 144 -6.43 11.50 -12.96
N THR A 145 -5.18 11.39 -12.44
CA THR A 145 -4.00 11.86 -13.20
C THR A 145 -3.40 10.75 -14.05
N LEU A 146 -3.46 9.51 -13.59
CA LEU A 146 -3.07 8.34 -14.40
C LEU A 146 -4.13 8.04 -15.44
N ASP A 147 -3.68 7.67 -16.64
CA ASP A 147 -4.54 7.24 -17.74
C ASP A 147 -4.00 5.95 -18.37
N PRO A 148 -4.71 4.82 -18.19
CA PRO A 148 -5.96 4.65 -17.42
C PRO A 148 -5.75 4.69 -15.90
N PRO A 149 -6.80 5.10 -15.13
CA PRO A 149 -6.74 5.19 -13.67
C PRO A 149 -6.63 3.82 -12.99
N LEU A 150 -6.18 3.80 -11.72
CA LEU A 150 -6.02 2.58 -10.93
C LEU A 150 -7.24 2.26 -10.04
N GLY A 151 -8.20 3.15 -9.96
CA GLY A 151 -9.44 3.00 -9.20
C GLY A 151 -10.20 4.32 -9.14
N SER A 152 -11.31 4.37 -8.42
CA SER A 152 -12.05 5.60 -8.16
C SER A 152 -11.36 6.46 -7.10
N LEU A 153 -11.57 7.77 -7.12
CA LEU A 153 -11.05 8.68 -6.10
C LEU A 153 -11.48 8.26 -4.69
N ALA A 154 -12.74 7.85 -4.53
CA ALA A 154 -13.25 7.43 -3.22
C ALA A 154 -12.55 6.18 -2.68
N GLU A 155 -12.19 5.21 -3.55
CA GLU A 155 -11.42 4.03 -3.15
C GLU A 155 -9.98 4.40 -2.78
N MET A 156 -9.34 5.28 -3.54
CA MET A 156 -7.98 5.74 -3.27
C MET A 156 -7.91 6.58 -1.99
N ASP A 157 -8.85 7.49 -1.77
CA ASP A 157 -8.94 8.28 -0.52
C ASP A 157 -9.12 7.38 0.70
N ALA A 158 -10.03 6.39 0.63
CA ALA A 158 -10.26 5.46 1.73
C ALA A 158 -8.99 4.65 2.03
N MET A 159 -8.32 4.15 0.99
CA MET A 159 -7.09 3.39 1.11
C MET A 159 -5.96 4.21 1.77
N MET A 160 -5.77 5.46 1.33
CA MET A 160 -4.75 6.34 1.88
C MET A 160 -5.08 6.71 3.34
N LYS A 161 -6.37 7.01 3.63
CA LYS A 161 -6.80 7.30 5.01
C LYS A 161 -6.53 6.13 5.95
N ASP A 162 -6.89 4.91 5.57
CA ASP A 162 -6.65 3.70 6.38
C ASP A 162 -5.15 3.50 6.64
N HIS A 163 -4.30 3.82 5.64
CA HIS A 163 -2.86 3.78 5.77
C HIS A 163 -2.34 4.76 6.82
N LEU A 164 -2.77 6.02 6.76
CA LEU A 164 -2.36 7.06 7.71
C LEU A 164 -2.83 6.75 9.13
N ASP A 165 -4.08 6.33 9.27
CA ASP A 165 -4.66 5.96 10.57
C ASP A 165 -3.87 4.82 11.23
N ALA A 166 -3.55 3.75 10.47
CA ALA A 166 -2.80 2.61 10.97
C ALA A 166 -1.35 2.96 11.32
N THR A 167 -0.69 3.80 10.52
CA THR A 167 0.66 4.30 10.81
C THR A 167 0.66 5.17 12.07
N THR A 168 -0.36 6.02 12.24
CA THR A 168 -0.51 6.85 13.44
C THR A 168 -0.71 5.99 14.69
N GLU A 169 -1.51 4.91 14.61
CA GLU A 169 -1.67 3.96 15.72
C GLU A 169 -0.32 3.35 16.15
N GLU A 170 0.54 2.99 15.19
CA GLU A 170 1.87 2.46 15.47
C GLU A 170 2.74 3.48 16.20
N VAL A 171 2.82 4.71 15.68
CA VAL A 171 3.59 5.81 16.29
C VAL A 171 3.11 6.08 17.72
N VAL A 172 1.80 6.23 17.91
CA VAL A 172 1.20 6.51 19.23
C VAL A 172 1.45 5.38 20.23
N ALA A 173 1.31 4.13 19.81
CA ALA A 173 1.60 2.98 20.68
C ALA A 173 3.07 2.96 21.10
N ARG A 174 3.97 3.23 20.17
CA ARG A 174 5.41 3.29 20.40
C ARG A 174 5.79 4.37 21.40
N LEU A 175 5.31 5.60 21.19
CA LEU A 175 5.54 6.76 22.08
C LEU A 175 5.07 6.52 23.51
N ASN A 176 3.97 5.80 23.67
CA ASN A 176 3.43 5.46 24.99
C ASN A 176 4.07 4.21 25.61
N SER A 177 5.16 3.69 25.02
CA SER A 177 5.81 2.44 25.48
C SER A 177 4.86 1.23 25.52
N ASN A 178 3.80 1.27 24.72
CA ASN A 178 2.86 0.17 24.57
C ASN A 178 3.38 -0.81 23.50
N TRP A 179 4.39 -1.61 23.85
CA TRP A 179 5.10 -2.49 22.92
C TRP A 179 4.19 -3.54 22.27
N THR A 180 3.20 -4.05 22.99
CA THR A 180 2.21 -4.99 22.42
C THR A 180 1.30 -4.29 21.43
N GLY A 181 0.85 -3.06 21.73
CA GLY A 181 0.07 -2.24 20.81
C GLY A 181 0.87 -1.82 19.59
N ASP A 182 2.15 -1.46 19.76
CA ASP A 182 3.07 -1.14 18.69
C ASP A 182 3.22 -2.29 17.67
N VAL A 183 3.44 -3.52 18.15
CA VAL A 183 3.53 -4.70 17.26
C VAL A 183 2.19 -4.98 16.56
N ALA A 184 1.06 -4.88 17.29
CA ALA A 184 -0.25 -5.10 16.69
C ALA A 184 -0.61 -4.03 15.63
N ALA A 185 -0.24 -2.77 15.86
CA ALA A 185 -0.43 -1.69 14.89
C ALA A 185 0.48 -1.88 13.66
N TYR A 186 1.72 -2.32 13.86
CA TYR A 186 2.59 -2.68 12.74
C TYR A 186 2.00 -3.80 11.87
N ASP A 187 1.50 -4.88 12.47
CA ASP A 187 0.84 -5.96 11.73
C ASP A 187 -0.35 -5.44 10.92
N LYS A 188 -1.11 -4.48 11.47
CA LYS A 188 -2.25 -3.84 10.80
C LYS A 188 -1.80 -3.04 9.57
N VAL A 189 -0.83 -2.12 9.73
CA VAL A 189 -0.36 -1.29 8.62
C VAL A 189 0.40 -2.11 7.57
N HIS A 190 1.15 -3.14 7.97
CA HIS A 190 1.82 -4.05 7.05
C HIS A 190 0.80 -4.79 6.15
N ASN A 191 -0.24 -5.37 6.74
CA ASN A 191 -1.30 -6.03 5.97
C ASN A 191 -2.03 -5.05 5.03
N GLN A 192 -2.28 -3.83 5.49
CA GLN A 192 -2.91 -2.79 4.69
C GLN A 192 -2.02 -2.39 3.49
N ALA A 193 -0.72 -2.21 3.69
CA ALA A 193 0.23 -1.89 2.62
C ALA A 193 0.33 -3.01 1.56
N LEU A 194 0.25 -4.27 1.97
CA LEU A 194 0.19 -5.39 1.02
C LEU A 194 -1.12 -5.40 0.23
N GLN A 195 -2.25 -5.01 0.82
CA GLN A 195 -3.52 -4.84 0.10
C GLN A 195 -3.43 -3.69 -0.91
N MET A 196 -2.76 -2.58 -0.56
CA MET A 196 -2.46 -1.49 -1.50
C MET A 196 -1.63 -2.01 -2.68
N ALA A 197 -0.57 -2.75 -2.42
CA ALA A 197 0.28 -3.34 -3.47
C ALA A 197 -0.51 -4.24 -4.42
N ASP A 198 -1.40 -5.08 -3.86
CA ASP A 198 -2.26 -5.99 -4.63
C ASP A 198 -3.24 -5.19 -5.52
N MET A 199 -3.89 -4.16 -4.98
CA MET A 199 -4.82 -3.32 -5.72
C MET A 199 -4.12 -2.57 -6.86
N LEU A 200 -3.00 -1.91 -6.58
CA LEU A 200 -2.26 -1.13 -7.56
C LEU A 200 -1.66 -2.02 -8.65
N SER A 201 -1.05 -3.15 -8.29
CA SER A 201 -0.47 -4.07 -9.26
C SER A 201 -1.53 -4.72 -10.14
N ASN A 202 -2.65 -5.16 -9.57
CA ASN A 202 -3.77 -5.72 -10.34
C ASN A 202 -4.38 -4.69 -11.28
N GLY A 203 -4.51 -3.43 -10.84
CA GLY A 203 -4.97 -2.32 -11.69
C GLY A 203 -4.05 -2.10 -12.89
N ILE A 204 -2.73 -2.06 -12.68
CA ILE A 204 -1.74 -1.92 -13.76
C ILE A 204 -1.77 -3.12 -14.71
N ILE A 205 -1.85 -4.34 -14.20
CA ILE A 205 -1.93 -5.56 -15.02
C ILE A 205 -3.20 -5.53 -15.89
N ALA A 206 -4.35 -5.13 -15.33
CA ALA A 206 -5.61 -5.03 -16.04
C ALA A 206 -5.58 -3.91 -17.11
N ASN A 207 -4.95 -2.78 -16.81
CA ASN A 207 -4.85 -1.63 -17.71
C ASN A 207 -3.89 -1.86 -18.88
N PHE A 208 -2.85 -2.68 -18.69
CA PHE A 208 -1.81 -2.92 -19.70
C PHE A 208 -1.64 -4.41 -20.05
N PRO A 209 -2.71 -5.13 -20.44
CA PRO A 209 -2.65 -6.57 -20.62
C PRO A 209 -1.66 -7.02 -21.70
N ALA A 210 -1.33 -6.14 -22.67
CA ALA A 210 -0.34 -6.43 -23.70
C ALA A 210 1.09 -6.54 -23.15
N LYS A 211 1.39 -5.92 -21.99
CA LYS A 211 2.69 -5.98 -21.30
C LYS A 211 2.88 -7.28 -20.50
N PHE A 212 1.78 -7.98 -20.22
CA PHE A 212 1.74 -9.15 -19.35
C PHE A 212 1.31 -10.44 -20.08
N ARG A 213 1.48 -10.48 -21.40
CA ARG A 213 1.21 -11.70 -22.17
C ARG A 213 2.25 -12.78 -21.90
N PRO A 214 1.85 -14.08 -21.98
CA PRO A 214 2.79 -15.20 -21.92
C PRO A 214 3.88 -15.11 -22.99
#